data_9b201812714df0e62135427644ff6a45
#
_entry.id   9b201812714df0e62135427644ff6a45
#
_cell.length_a   1.000
_cell.length_b   1.000
_cell.length_c   1.000
_cell.angle_alpha   90.00
_cell.angle_beta   90.00
_cell.angle_gamma   90.00
#
_symmetry.space_group_name_H-M   'P 1'
#
loop_
_entity.id
_entity.type
_entity.pdbx_description
1 polymer ?
#
loop_
_entity_poly.entity_id
_entity_poly.type
_entity_poly.pdbx_seq_one_letter_code
_entity_poly.pdbx_strand_id
1 'polypeptide(L)'
;HLDRTNQLAHFSASVWTVNKERTKTLMVYHNIYDSWAWIGGHADGEEDLCAVALRELQEETGVRNAVLVNREIFSIESLPVNGHVKNGIYVPCHLHLNVTYLVEADEKEALAVQERENSAVQWWSFEDALKVPSEPWMIEHIYKKPVDRSSR
;
A
#
# COMPACT_ATOMS: atom_id res chain seq x y z
N HIS A 1 -19.00 -1.37 -6.40
CA HIS A 1 -17.58 -1.01 -6.47
C HIS A 1 -16.74 -1.58 -5.31
N LEU A 2 -17.37 -2.23 -4.32
CA LEU A 2 -16.64 -2.82 -3.19
C LEU A 2 -15.91 -4.12 -3.55
N ASP A 3 -16.29 -4.79 -4.62
CA ASP A 3 -15.61 -6.01 -5.05
C ASP A 3 -15.07 -5.91 -6.48
N ARG A 4 -14.25 -6.89 -6.84
CA ARG A 4 -13.57 -6.94 -8.15
C ARG A 4 -14.47 -7.41 -9.30
N THR A 5 -15.75 -7.70 -9.06
CA THR A 5 -16.70 -7.99 -10.14
C THR A 5 -16.96 -6.74 -10.97
N ASN A 6 -16.83 -5.55 -10.41
CA ASN A 6 -16.81 -4.33 -11.19
C ASN A 6 -15.43 -4.17 -11.87
N GLN A 7 -15.40 -4.43 -13.17
CA GLN A 7 -14.16 -4.42 -13.96
C GLN A 7 -13.65 -3.00 -14.31
N LEU A 8 -14.46 -1.97 -14.09
CA LEU A 8 -14.07 -0.59 -14.39
C LEU A 8 -13.42 0.08 -13.19
N ALA A 9 -13.96 -0.11 -12.01
CA ALA A 9 -13.46 0.49 -10.79
C ALA A 9 -13.91 -0.30 -9.56
N HIS A 10 -13.03 -0.44 -8.60
CA HIS A 10 -13.36 -1.06 -7.31
C HIS A 10 -12.50 -0.48 -6.19
N PHE A 11 -12.99 -0.60 -4.95
CA PHE A 11 -12.31 -0.06 -3.79
C PHE A 11 -11.09 -0.89 -3.38
N SER A 12 -10.07 -0.18 -2.95
CA SER A 12 -8.90 -0.72 -2.28
C SER A 12 -8.54 0.15 -1.07
N ALA A 13 -7.74 -0.40 -0.18
CA ALA A 13 -7.26 0.33 0.98
C ALA A 13 -5.76 0.11 1.12
N SER A 14 -5.05 1.18 1.48
CA SER A 14 -3.62 1.15 1.69
C SER A 14 -3.26 1.72 3.05
N VAL A 15 -2.09 1.36 3.54
CA VAL A 15 -1.47 2.00 4.70
C VAL A 15 -0.20 2.70 4.27
N TRP A 16 0.01 3.89 4.81
CA TRP A 16 1.31 4.52 4.85
C TRP A 16 1.86 4.26 6.25
N THR A 17 2.86 3.38 6.33
CA THR A 17 3.39 2.89 7.60
C THR A 17 4.70 3.58 7.89
N VAL A 18 4.76 4.29 9.01
CA VAL A 18 5.94 5.06 9.42
C VAL A 18 6.52 4.49 10.71
N ASN A 19 7.83 4.68 10.90
CA ASN A 19 8.47 4.42 12.18
C ASN A 19 8.15 5.53 13.19
N LYS A 20 8.47 5.31 14.44
CA LYS A 20 8.19 6.25 15.54
C LYS A 20 8.83 7.62 15.29
N GLU A 21 10.04 7.64 14.76
CA GLU A 21 10.81 8.86 14.50
C GLU A 21 10.33 9.62 13.25
N ARG A 22 9.40 9.05 12.47
CA ARG A 22 8.90 9.64 11.22
C ARG A 22 10.00 9.91 10.19
N THR A 23 10.91 8.96 10.05
CA THR A 23 12.05 9.03 9.13
C THR A 23 12.02 7.94 8.06
N LYS A 24 11.24 6.88 8.29
CA LYS A 24 11.18 5.72 7.40
C LYS A 24 9.74 5.29 7.15
N THR A 25 9.53 4.66 6.02
CA THR A 25 8.27 3.99 5.65
C THR A 25 8.51 2.54 5.27
N LEU A 26 7.53 1.69 5.55
CA LEU A 26 7.58 0.28 5.22
C LEU A 26 7.00 0.05 3.82
N MET A 27 7.73 -0.64 2.97
CA MET A 27 7.31 -0.97 1.62
C MET A 27 7.52 -2.44 1.32
N VAL A 28 6.77 -2.95 0.35
CA VAL A 28 6.92 -4.29 -0.21
C VAL A 28 7.36 -4.21 -1.67
N TYR A 29 8.12 -5.21 -2.13
CA TYR A 29 8.43 -5.34 -3.54
C TYR A 29 7.31 -6.15 -4.21
N HIS A 30 6.46 -5.47 -4.98
CA HIS A 30 5.30 -6.05 -5.61
C HIS A 30 5.67 -6.68 -6.95
N ASN A 31 5.45 -7.99 -7.10
CA ASN A 31 5.92 -8.73 -8.27
C ASN A 31 5.22 -8.34 -9.58
N ILE A 32 3.91 -8.06 -9.53
CA ILE A 32 3.15 -7.67 -10.73
C ILE A 32 3.59 -6.29 -11.23
N TYR A 33 3.76 -5.32 -10.32
CA TYR A 33 4.19 -3.97 -10.67
C TYR A 33 5.71 -3.87 -10.86
N ASP A 34 6.45 -4.92 -10.46
CA ASP A 34 7.92 -4.95 -10.50
C ASP A 34 8.52 -3.69 -9.85
N SER A 35 8.05 -3.37 -8.65
CA SER A 35 8.37 -2.12 -7.97
C SER A 35 8.19 -2.23 -6.47
N TRP A 36 8.97 -1.46 -5.72
CA TRP A 36 8.67 -1.17 -4.33
C TRP A 36 7.40 -0.32 -4.26
N ALA A 37 6.50 -0.71 -3.38
CA ALA A 37 5.20 -0.07 -3.23
C ALA A 37 4.76 -0.02 -1.77
N TRP A 38 3.86 0.90 -1.47
CA TRP A 38 3.17 0.87 -0.19
C TRP A 38 2.32 -0.40 -0.04
N ILE A 39 1.81 -0.63 1.17
CA ILE A 39 1.05 -1.84 1.48
C ILE A 39 -0.44 -1.56 1.28
N GLY A 40 -1.13 -2.47 0.63
CA GLY A 40 -2.56 -2.35 0.43
C GLY A 40 -3.16 -3.54 -0.29
N GLY A 41 -4.48 -3.54 -0.39
CA GLY A 41 -5.22 -4.60 -1.04
C GLY A 41 -6.65 -4.20 -1.35
N HIS A 42 -7.36 -5.13 -1.99
CA HIS A 42 -8.74 -4.94 -2.41
C HIS A 42 -9.71 -5.08 -1.24
N ALA A 43 -10.78 -4.29 -1.28
CA ALA A 43 -11.85 -4.37 -0.28
C ALA A 43 -12.59 -5.72 -0.36
N ASP A 44 -12.81 -6.24 -1.56
CA ASP A 44 -13.48 -7.53 -1.81
C ASP A 44 -14.81 -7.68 -1.05
N GLY A 45 -15.61 -6.61 -1.07
CA GLY A 45 -16.92 -6.58 -0.42
C GLY A 45 -16.91 -6.08 1.03
N GLU A 46 -15.74 -5.92 1.66
CA GLU A 46 -15.63 -5.37 3.02
C GLU A 46 -15.83 -3.84 2.99
N GLU A 47 -16.77 -3.37 3.79
CA GLU A 47 -17.10 -1.93 3.86
C GLU A 47 -16.17 -1.16 4.80
N ASP A 48 -15.58 -1.82 5.80
CA ASP A 48 -14.61 -1.20 6.71
C ASP A 48 -13.23 -1.18 6.07
N LEU A 49 -12.96 -0.12 5.31
CA LEU A 49 -11.68 0.02 4.59
C LEU A 49 -10.47 0.16 5.52
N CYS A 50 -10.68 0.67 6.73
CA CYS A 50 -9.62 0.71 7.74
C CYS A 50 -9.23 -0.71 8.17
N ALA A 51 -10.21 -1.58 8.40
CA ALA A 51 -9.95 -2.98 8.71
C ALA A 51 -9.24 -3.70 7.55
N VAL A 52 -9.62 -3.42 6.31
CA VAL A 52 -8.93 -3.94 5.12
C VAL A 52 -7.46 -3.53 5.13
N ALA A 53 -7.18 -2.24 5.33
CA ALA A 53 -5.81 -1.73 5.33
C ALA A 53 -4.93 -2.37 6.41
N LEU A 54 -5.44 -2.51 7.63
CA LEU A 54 -4.71 -3.12 8.75
C LEU A 54 -4.49 -4.62 8.53
N ARG A 55 -5.47 -5.31 7.98
CA ARG A 55 -5.33 -6.72 7.62
C ARG A 55 -4.24 -6.93 6.58
N GLU A 56 -4.22 -6.12 5.53
CA GLU A 56 -3.21 -6.19 4.48
C GLU A 56 -1.81 -5.91 5.03
N LEU A 57 -1.67 -4.96 5.94
CA LEU A 57 -0.39 -4.71 6.60
C LEU A 57 0.12 -5.96 7.30
N GLN A 58 -0.73 -6.62 8.09
CA GLN A 58 -0.35 -7.84 8.80
C GLN A 58 -0.04 -8.99 7.84
N GLU A 59 -0.87 -9.21 6.83
CA GLU A 59 -0.70 -10.29 5.87
C GLU A 59 0.54 -10.12 5.02
N GLU A 60 0.80 -8.91 4.53
CA GLU A 60 1.92 -8.65 3.61
C GLU A 60 3.27 -8.48 4.29
N THR A 61 3.29 -8.05 5.54
CA THR A 61 4.55 -7.69 6.22
C THR A 61 4.82 -8.46 7.51
N GLY A 62 3.82 -9.12 8.08
CA GLY A 62 3.92 -9.77 9.38
C GLY A 62 3.82 -8.82 10.58
N VAL A 63 3.70 -7.52 10.36
CA VAL A 63 3.58 -6.53 11.42
C VAL A 63 2.22 -6.65 12.12
N ARG A 64 2.22 -6.85 13.44
CA ARG A 64 1.02 -7.07 14.25
C ARG A 64 0.72 -5.95 15.22
N ASN A 65 1.71 -5.15 15.57
CA ASN A 65 1.62 -4.14 16.63
C ASN A 65 1.59 -2.71 16.09
N ALA A 66 1.13 -2.54 14.84
CA ALA A 66 0.95 -1.22 14.26
C ALA A 66 -0.24 -0.51 14.89
N VAL A 67 -0.11 0.80 15.05
CA VAL A 67 -1.14 1.65 15.67
C VAL A 67 -1.56 2.72 14.67
N LEU A 68 -2.87 2.89 14.50
CA LEU A 68 -3.39 4.02 13.72
C LEU A 68 -2.97 5.33 14.37
N VAL A 69 -2.40 6.24 13.59
CA VAL A 69 -2.07 7.58 14.09
C VAL A 69 -3.33 8.34 14.45
N ASN A 70 -4.36 8.22 13.59
CA ASN A 70 -5.73 8.59 13.91
C ASN A 70 -6.67 7.69 13.10
N ARG A 71 -7.98 7.76 13.36
CA ARG A 71 -8.97 6.93 12.65
C ARG A 71 -9.46 7.56 11.36
N GLU A 72 -9.02 8.75 11.06
CA GLU A 72 -9.42 9.46 9.85
C GLU A 72 -8.66 8.96 8.63
N ILE A 73 -9.28 9.12 7.49
CA ILE A 73 -8.63 8.86 6.20
C ILE A 73 -7.47 9.84 6.04
N PHE A 74 -6.29 9.31 5.77
CA PHE A 74 -5.08 10.10 5.55
C PHE A 74 -5.06 10.72 4.15
N SER A 75 -5.43 9.92 3.13
CA SER A 75 -5.56 10.39 1.75
C SER A 75 -6.48 9.50 0.93
N ILE A 76 -6.97 10.05 -0.17
CA ILE A 76 -7.83 9.35 -1.13
C ILE A 76 -7.19 9.48 -2.50
N GLU A 77 -7.09 8.38 -3.23
CA GLU A 77 -6.49 8.33 -4.56
C GLU A 77 -7.41 7.60 -5.55
N SER A 78 -7.34 8.03 -6.80
CA SER A 78 -7.87 7.27 -7.93
C SER A 78 -6.67 6.76 -8.72
N LEU A 79 -6.40 5.45 -8.63
CA LEU A 79 -5.18 4.85 -9.16
C LEU A 79 -5.48 4.05 -10.43
N PRO A 80 -4.89 4.44 -11.58
CA PRO A 80 -5.01 3.62 -12.78
C PRO A 80 -4.17 2.35 -12.63
N VAL A 81 -4.76 1.22 -12.99
CA VAL A 81 -4.08 -0.06 -13.06
C VAL A 81 -4.03 -0.50 -14.50
N ASN A 82 -2.83 -0.68 -15.04
CA ASN A 82 -2.65 -1.13 -16.41
C ASN A 82 -3.13 -2.58 -16.58
N GLY A 83 -3.61 -2.90 -17.77
CA GLY A 83 -3.95 -4.27 -18.11
C GLY A 83 -2.75 -5.21 -17.89
N HIS A 84 -3.01 -6.36 -17.30
CA HIS A 84 -1.97 -7.34 -16.98
C HIS A 84 -2.54 -8.76 -16.91
N VAL A 85 -1.66 -9.75 -16.88
CA VAL A 85 -2.04 -11.16 -16.69
C VAL A 85 -1.79 -11.56 -15.24
N LYS A 86 -2.81 -12.09 -14.58
CA LYS A 86 -2.73 -12.63 -13.21
C LYS A 86 -3.30 -14.04 -13.19
N ASN A 87 -2.51 -15.01 -12.73
CA ASN A 87 -2.89 -16.42 -12.69
C ASN A 87 -3.40 -16.95 -14.04
N GLY A 88 -2.77 -16.55 -15.15
CA GLY A 88 -3.14 -16.95 -16.51
C GLY A 88 -4.36 -16.24 -17.09
N ILE A 89 -4.98 -15.33 -16.37
CA ILE A 89 -6.17 -14.59 -16.80
C ILE A 89 -5.81 -13.13 -17.03
N TYR A 90 -6.24 -12.57 -18.18
CA TYR A 90 -6.04 -11.16 -18.48
C TYR A 90 -6.96 -10.29 -17.63
N VAL A 91 -6.36 -9.33 -16.94
CA VAL A 91 -7.08 -8.31 -16.17
C VAL A 91 -7.03 -7.00 -16.95
N PRO A 92 -8.18 -6.44 -17.36
CA PRO A 92 -8.20 -5.19 -18.14
C PRO A 92 -7.77 -3.99 -17.29
N CYS A 93 -7.40 -2.93 -17.98
CA CYS A 93 -7.13 -1.63 -17.34
C CYS A 93 -8.36 -1.17 -16.56
N HIS A 94 -8.14 -0.72 -15.32
CA HIS A 94 -9.22 -0.31 -14.43
C HIS A 94 -8.72 0.72 -13.40
N LEU A 95 -9.64 1.22 -12.57
CA LEU A 95 -9.31 2.16 -11.50
C LEU A 95 -9.42 1.48 -10.13
N HIS A 96 -8.43 1.71 -9.29
CA HIS A 96 -8.57 1.50 -7.85
C HIS A 96 -9.00 2.80 -7.19
N LEU A 97 -10.16 2.77 -6.54
CA LEU A 97 -10.63 3.85 -5.69
C LEU A 97 -10.03 3.59 -4.32
N ASN A 98 -8.89 4.20 -4.05
CA ASN A 98 -8.04 3.87 -2.92
C ASN A 98 -8.20 4.84 -1.76
N VAL A 99 -8.25 4.29 -0.56
CA VAL A 99 -8.28 5.03 0.70
C VAL A 99 -7.04 4.66 1.49
N THR A 100 -6.27 5.64 1.94
CA THR A 100 -5.02 5.40 2.68
C THR A 100 -5.16 5.83 4.12
N TYR A 101 -4.64 5.01 5.02
CA TYR A 101 -4.55 5.28 6.47
C TYR A 101 -3.09 5.41 6.90
N LEU A 102 -2.84 6.32 7.84
CA LEU A 102 -1.51 6.51 8.43
C LEU A 102 -1.38 5.63 9.67
N VAL A 103 -0.39 4.75 9.69
CA VAL A 103 -0.10 3.90 10.84
C VAL A 103 1.36 4.04 11.27
N GLU A 104 1.62 3.79 12.53
CA GLU A 104 2.96 3.77 13.12
C GLU A 104 3.28 2.35 13.56
N ALA A 105 4.49 1.89 13.24
CA ALA A 105 4.99 0.58 13.63
C ALA A 105 6.42 0.68 14.13
N ASP A 106 6.81 -0.28 14.99
CA ASP A 106 8.18 -0.40 15.47
C ASP A 106 9.03 -1.04 14.36
N GLU A 107 10.05 -0.32 13.89
CA GLU A 107 10.96 -0.85 12.86
C GLU A 107 11.81 -2.04 13.33
N LYS A 108 11.82 -2.32 14.61
CA LYS A 108 12.49 -3.50 15.19
C LYS A 108 11.61 -4.75 15.17
N GLU A 109 10.31 -4.60 14.94
CA GLU A 109 9.41 -5.75 14.83
C GLU A 109 9.81 -6.62 13.64
N ALA A 110 9.81 -7.96 13.83
CA ALA A 110 10.17 -8.90 12.77
C ALA A 110 9.22 -8.80 11.58
N LEU A 111 9.79 -8.83 10.38
CA LEU A 111 9.07 -8.77 9.13
C LEU A 111 8.99 -10.16 8.49
N ALA A 112 7.91 -10.43 7.76
CA ALA A 112 7.72 -11.64 6.99
C ALA A 112 7.12 -11.31 5.62
N VAL A 113 7.67 -11.90 4.56
CA VAL A 113 7.19 -11.69 3.20
C VAL A 113 6.00 -12.60 2.91
N GLN A 114 4.96 -12.02 2.29
CA GLN A 114 3.87 -12.81 1.73
C GLN A 114 4.23 -13.14 0.28
N GLU A 115 4.69 -14.37 0.04
CA GLU A 115 5.35 -14.77 -1.22
C GLU A 115 4.43 -14.83 -2.46
N ARG A 116 3.11 -14.77 -2.29
CA ARG A 116 2.19 -14.85 -3.43
C ARG A 116 2.30 -13.66 -4.38
N GLU A 117 2.42 -12.47 -3.83
CA GLU A 117 2.40 -11.21 -4.59
C GLU A 117 3.68 -10.40 -4.44
N ASN A 118 4.42 -10.63 -3.36
CA ASN A 118 5.59 -9.84 -3.00
C ASN A 118 6.82 -10.74 -2.86
N SER A 119 8.00 -10.20 -3.14
CA SER A 119 9.27 -10.89 -3.00
C SER A 119 10.18 -10.30 -1.93
N ALA A 120 9.83 -9.13 -1.39
CA ALA A 120 10.59 -8.49 -0.32
C ALA A 120 9.72 -7.53 0.48
N VAL A 121 10.13 -7.28 1.72
CA VAL A 121 9.55 -6.24 2.59
C VAL A 121 10.70 -5.56 3.30
N GLN A 122 10.68 -4.21 3.37
CA GLN A 122 11.78 -3.45 3.93
C GLN A 122 11.35 -2.05 4.36
N TRP A 123 11.99 -1.57 5.43
CA TRP A 123 11.94 -0.18 5.81
C TRP A 123 12.89 0.64 4.93
N TRP A 124 12.38 1.74 4.38
CA TRP A 124 13.16 2.68 3.58
C TRP A 124 13.10 4.07 4.21
N SER A 125 14.22 4.81 4.18
CA SER A 125 14.17 6.24 4.51
C SER A 125 13.19 6.94 3.58
N PHE A 126 12.60 8.04 4.00
CA PHE A 126 11.69 8.81 3.13
C PHE A 126 12.38 9.25 1.84
N GLU A 127 13.66 9.60 1.91
CA GLU A 127 14.44 9.95 0.73
C GLU A 127 14.52 8.76 -0.25
N ASP A 128 14.89 7.59 0.24
CA ASP A 128 15.01 6.40 -0.61
C ASP A 128 13.66 5.87 -1.08
N ALA A 129 12.62 6.02 -0.27
CA ALA A 129 11.26 5.65 -0.67
C ALA A 129 10.77 6.41 -1.91
N LEU A 130 11.36 7.56 -2.22
CA LEU A 130 11.09 8.32 -3.43
C LEU A 130 12.01 7.98 -4.60
N LYS A 131 12.97 7.06 -4.41
CA LYS A 131 13.95 6.64 -5.43
C LYS A 131 13.80 5.17 -5.84
N VAL A 132 13.48 4.29 -4.90
CA VAL A 132 13.48 2.84 -5.15
C VAL A 132 12.28 2.33 -5.95
N PRO A 133 11.07 2.94 -5.93
CA PRO A 133 10.00 2.48 -6.81
C PRO A 133 10.36 2.66 -8.28
N SER A 134 10.00 1.69 -9.09
CA SER A 134 10.21 1.74 -10.54
C SER A 134 9.05 2.39 -11.30
N GLU A 135 8.06 2.90 -10.58
CA GLU A 135 6.88 3.56 -11.12
C GLU A 135 6.97 5.09 -10.92
N PRO A 136 7.52 5.84 -11.90
CA PRO A 136 7.72 7.30 -11.74
C PRO A 136 6.42 8.06 -11.46
N TRP A 137 5.31 7.61 -12.03
CA TRP A 137 4.00 8.22 -11.80
C TRP A 137 3.59 8.11 -10.33
N MET A 138 3.82 6.94 -9.71
CA MET A 138 3.51 6.71 -8.28
C MET A 138 4.38 7.59 -7.37
N ILE A 139 5.66 7.74 -7.71
CA ILE A 139 6.54 8.63 -6.95
C ILE A 139 6.03 10.07 -7.02
N GLU A 140 5.79 10.57 -8.22
CA GLU A 140 5.44 11.97 -8.43
C GLU A 140 4.05 12.34 -7.90
N HIS A 141 3.05 11.49 -8.14
CA HIS A 141 1.67 11.81 -7.85
C HIS A 141 1.15 11.22 -6.53
N ILE A 142 1.78 10.18 -6.01
CA ILE A 142 1.30 9.47 -4.84
C ILE A 142 2.28 9.57 -3.66
N TYR A 143 3.51 9.07 -3.79
CA TYR A 143 4.40 8.88 -2.64
C TYR A 143 4.98 10.18 -2.07
N LYS A 144 5.18 11.21 -2.86
CA LYS A 144 5.66 12.51 -2.35
C LYS A 144 4.72 13.12 -1.32
N LYS A 145 3.43 12.96 -1.52
CA LYS A 145 2.42 13.52 -0.64
C LYS A 145 2.48 12.96 0.79
N PRO A 146 2.39 11.63 0.99
CA PRO A 146 2.52 11.06 2.34
C PRO A 146 3.90 11.28 2.96
N VAL A 147 4.99 11.29 2.18
CA VAL A 147 6.33 11.64 2.69
C VAL A 147 6.31 13.04 3.30
N ASP A 148 5.83 14.03 2.57
CA ASP A 148 5.76 15.41 3.05
C ASP A 148 4.87 15.54 4.29
N ARG A 149 3.71 14.89 4.30
CA ARG A 149 2.71 15.00 5.38
C ARG A 149 3.14 14.25 6.63
N SER A 150 3.82 13.12 6.49
CA SER A 150 4.23 12.29 7.64
C SER A 150 5.54 12.73 8.28
N SER A 151 6.35 13.56 7.60
CA SER A 151 7.61 14.09 8.12
C SER A 151 7.43 15.37 8.96
N ARG A 152 6.20 15.86 9.08
CA ARG A 152 5.90 17.10 9.84
C ARG A 152 5.61 16.86 11.31
#